data_5880a6cb0b601899de6bbbe1dce4d53e
#
_entry.id   5880a6cb0b601899de6bbbe1dce4d53e
#
_cell.length_a   1.000
_cell.length_b   1.000
_cell.length_c   1.000
_cell.angle_alpha   90.00
_cell.angle_beta   90.00
_cell.angle_gamma   90.00
#
_symmetry.space_group_name_H-M   'P 1'
#
loop_
_entity.id
_entity.type
_entity.pdbx_description
1 polymer ?
#
loop_
_entity_poly.entity_id
_entity_poly.type
_entity_poly.pdbx_seq_one_letter_code
_entity_poly.pdbx_strand_id
1 'polypeptide(L)'
;MLVKKLKETFEQYDGQSITLQGWVRTNRDNGKIGFIALNDGTYFKNAQIVYLVETLKNYDEIRKVKTGAAIKVLGKFKLTPEAKQPFEIEATQIVIEGDCDEDYPLQKKRHTLEYLREIPHLRPRTNTFMAVFRIRSLLAMAIHEFFQDQGFVYVTTPLITGNDAEGAGETFTVTTRTDGDYEKDFFGKKASLTVSGQLHVESFALAFRDVYTFGPAFRAENSNTSRHVSELWMVEPEIAFADLEDDMDLMEDLVKYCIQYVLDNGEAEMEFLNQFVDKTLLDRLTHVLNSEFKRLDYTEAIEILKKSGKKFEEPVEWGIDLASEHEVYITDEVVKGPVFLTNYPK
;
A
#
# COMPACT_ATOMS: atom_id res chain seq x y z
N MET A 1 7.14 -22.37 -14.29
CA MET A 1 7.55 -22.21 -12.88
C MET A 1 7.35 -20.74 -12.51
N LEU A 2 7.04 -20.41 -11.24
CA LEU A 2 6.90 -19.05 -10.76
C LEU A 2 8.12 -18.64 -9.92
N VAL A 3 8.55 -17.38 -10.03
CA VAL A 3 9.73 -16.88 -9.26
C VAL A 3 9.46 -16.96 -7.76
N LYS A 4 8.23 -16.68 -7.28
CA LYS A 4 7.85 -16.85 -5.88
C LYS A 4 8.15 -18.27 -5.39
N LYS A 5 7.65 -19.28 -6.10
CA LYS A 5 7.88 -20.69 -5.74
C LYS A 5 9.36 -21.06 -5.70
N LEU A 6 10.15 -20.56 -6.65
CA LEU A 6 11.60 -20.79 -6.63
C LEU A 6 12.27 -20.15 -5.42
N LYS A 7 11.83 -18.96 -5.01
CA LYS A 7 12.38 -18.27 -3.83
C LYS A 7 12.04 -18.97 -2.52
N GLU A 8 10.87 -19.58 -2.43
CA GLU A 8 10.40 -20.28 -1.23
C GLU A 8 11.04 -21.67 -1.06
N THR A 9 11.40 -22.33 -2.17
CA THR A 9 11.82 -23.76 -2.16
C THR A 9 13.02 -24.04 -3.04
N PHE A 10 13.95 -23.09 -3.18
CA PHE A 10 15.04 -23.11 -4.16
C PHE A 10 15.99 -24.33 -4.00
N GLU A 11 16.20 -24.83 -2.80
CA GLU A 11 17.10 -25.95 -2.52
C GLU A 11 16.71 -27.25 -3.27
N GLN A 12 15.41 -27.40 -3.60
CA GLN A 12 14.87 -28.59 -4.25
C GLN A 12 15.16 -28.68 -5.75
N TYR A 13 15.60 -27.58 -6.37
CA TYR A 13 15.69 -27.48 -7.83
C TYR A 13 17.11 -27.57 -8.40
N ASP A 14 18.11 -27.71 -7.56
CA ASP A 14 19.51 -27.75 -8.05
C ASP A 14 19.73 -28.80 -9.15
N GLY A 15 20.33 -28.36 -10.24
CA GLY A 15 20.58 -29.18 -11.42
C GLY A 15 19.35 -29.46 -12.28
N GLN A 16 18.13 -29.11 -11.88
CA GLN A 16 16.93 -29.35 -12.68
C GLN A 16 16.80 -28.36 -13.83
N SER A 17 16.14 -28.79 -14.90
CA SER A 17 15.75 -27.93 -16.00
C SER A 17 14.40 -27.27 -15.68
N ILE A 18 14.37 -25.96 -15.70
CA ILE A 18 13.16 -25.17 -15.41
C ILE A 18 12.83 -24.20 -16.53
N THR A 19 11.55 -23.84 -16.63
CA THR A 19 11.06 -22.82 -17.54
C THR A 19 10.48 -21.66 -16.76
N LEU A 20 10.94 -20.43 -17.05
CA LEU A 20 10.41 -19.18 -16.55
C LEU A 20 9.90 -18.31 -17.69
N GLN A 21 8.86 -17.53 -17.42
CA GLN A 21 8.40 -16.45 -18.28
C GLN A 21 8.33 -15.17 -17.44
N GLY A 22 8.62 -14.03 -18.02
CA GLY A 22 8.57 -12.77 -17.32
C GLY A 22 9.15 -11.61 -18.14
N TRP A 23 9.27 -10.48 -17.48
CA TRP A 23 9.75 -9.25 -18.08
C TRP A 23 11.20 -8.96 -17.69
N VAL A 24 11.98 -8.51 -18.67
CA VAL A 24 13.35 -8.06 -18.49
C VAL A 24 13.38 -6.76 -17.70
N ARG A 25 13.98 -6.78 -16.53
CA ARG A 25 14.22 -5.59 -15.70
C ARG A 25 15.56 -4.95 -16.00
N THR A 26 16.57 -5.77 -16.22
CA THR A 26 17.89 -5.34 -16.71
C THR A 26 18.49 -6.44 -17.56
N ASN A 27 19.26 -6.05 -18.56
CA ASN A 27 20.12 -6.94 -19.36
C ASN A 27 21.51 -6.34 -19.41
N ARG A 28 22.54 -7.13 -19.09
CA ARG A 28 23.95 -6.74 -19.12
C ARG A 28 24.77 -7.85 -19.71
N ASP A 29 25.73 -7.50 -20.52
CA ASP A 29 26.55 -8.46 -21.27
C ASP A 29 27.98 -7.91 -21.42
N ASN A 30 29.00 -8.79 -21.45
CA ASN A 30 30.38 -8.45 -21.68
C ASN A 30 30.96 -9.09 -22.95
N GLY A 31 30.11 -9.59 -23.82
CA GLY A 31 30.49 -10.28 -25.07
C GLY A 31 30.73 -11.78 -24.94
N LYS A 32 30.81 -12.35 -23.74
CA LYS A 32 30.96 -13.77 -23.47
C LYS A 32 29.84 -14.31 -22.59
N ILE A 33 29.49 -13.56 -21.60
CA ILE A 33 28.44 -13.89 -20.61
C ILE A 33 27.52 -12.69 -20.41
N GLY A 34 26.21 -12.96 -20.36
CA GLY A 34 25.20 -11.97 -20.06
C GLY A 34 24.34 -12.35 -18.86
N PHE A 35 23.74 -11.33 -18.27
CA PHE A 35 22.91 -11.42 -17.07
C PHE A 35 21.62 -10.67 -17.28
N ILE A 36 20.49 -11.37 -17.19
CA ILE A 36 19.16 -10.77 -17.19
C ILE A 36 18.57 -10.88 -15.80
N ALA A 37 18.08 -9.74 -15.26
CA ALA A 37 17.18 -9.75 -14.12
C ALA A 37 15.76 -9.92 -14.66
N LEU A 38 15.14 -11.07 -14.41
CA LEU A 38 13.81 -11.43 -14.84
C LEU A 38 12.82 -11.29 -13.69
N ASN A 39 11.71 -10.62 -13.93
CA ASN A 39 10.59 -10.53 -12.97
C ASN A 39 9.31 -11.04 -13.63
N ASP A 40 8.63 -11.98 -12.99
CA ASP A 40 7.36 -12.54 -13.44
C ASP A 40 6.14 -11.94 -12.72
N GLY A 41 6.35 -10.94 -11.84
CA GLY A 41 5.31 -10.30 -11.07
C GLY A 41 4.86 -11.07 -9.82
N THR A 42 5.28 -12.33 -9.63
CA THR A 42 4.84 -13.14 -8.50
C THR A 42 5.63 -12.87 -7.22
N TYR A 43 6.84 -12.30 -7.35
CA TYR A 43 7.69 -11.95 -6.22
C TYR A 43 8.36 -10.60 -6.45
N PHE A 44 8.68 -9.88 -5.36
CA PHE A 44 9.29 -8.56 -5.46
C PHE A 44 10.71 -8.60 -6.04
N LYS A 45 11.56 -9.51 -5.53
CA LYS A 45 12.95 -9.67 -6.01
C LYS A 45 12.97 -10.48 -7.31
N ASN A 46 13.90 -10.14 -8.22
CA ASN A 46 14.03 -10.77 -9.52
C ASN A 46 14.73 -12.15 -9.45
N ALA A 47 14.52 -12.98 -10.46
CA ALA A 47 15.39 -14.13 -10.75
C ALA A 47 16.55 -13.69 -11.65
N GLN A 48 17.76 -14.18 -11.39
CA GLN A 48 18.92 -13.97 -12.26
C GLN A 48 19.01 -15.05 -13.32
N ILE A 49 18.99 -14.64 -14.55
CA ILE A 49 19.23 -15.50 -15.71
C ILE A 49 20.65 -15.23 -16.20
N VAL A 50 21.45 -16.28 -16.34
CA VAL A 50 22.80 -16.23 -16.90
C VAL A 50 22.76 -16.87 -18.28
N TYR A 51 23.32 -16.22 -19.29
CA TYR A 51 23.43 -16.77 -20.64
C TYR A 51 24.84 -16.61 -21.21
N LEU A 52 25.30 -17.63 -21.89
CA LEU A 52 26.66 -17.74 -22.40
C LEU A 52 26.66 -17.77 -23.92
N VAL A 53 27.66 -17.13 -24.55
CA VAL A 53 27.85 -17.15 -26.01
C VAL A 53 28.05 -18.58 -26.54
N GLU A 54 28.66 -19.46 -25.76
CA GLU A 54 28.98 -20.85 -26.14
C GLU A 54 27.74 -21.76 -26.16
N THR A 55 26.72 -21.47 -25.36
CA THR A 55 25.54 -22.33 -25.18
C THR A 55 24.27 -21.78 -25.77
N LEU A 56 24.14 -20.45 -25.88
CA LEU A 56 22.91 -19.81 -26.35
C LEU A 56 22.98 -19.48 -27.85
N LYS A 57 22.23 -20.21 -28.68
CA LYS A 57 22.26 -20.07 -30.13
C LYS A 57 21.94 -18.66 -30.65
N ASN A 58 21.04 -17.94 -29.97
CA ASN A 58 20.64 -16.61 -30.36
C ASN A 58 21.24 -15.53 -29.44
N TYR A 59 22.45 -15.73 -28.95
CA TYR A 59 23.15 -14.81 -28.03
C TYR A 59 23.16 -13.38 -28.53
N ASP A 60 23.47 -13.13 -29.81
CA ASP A 60 23.55 -11.80 -30.40
C ASP A 60 22.21 -11.07 -30.50
N GLU A 61 21.11 -11.81 -30.50
CA GLU A 61 19.76 -11.29 -30.41
C GLU A 61 19.44 -10.94 -28.93
N ILE A 62 19.68 -11.86 -28.01
CA ILE A 62 19.33 -11.74 -26.58
C ILE A 62 20.13 -10.62 -25.91
N ARG A 63 21.41 -10.40 -26.26
CA ARG A 63 22.20 -9.29 -25.71
C ARG A 63 21.62 -7.90 -26.00
N LYS A 64 20.78 -7.80 -27.04
CA LYS A 64 20.14 -6.54 -27.46
C LYS A 64 18.75 -6.34 -26.83
N VAL A 65 18.21 -7.38 -26.18
CA VAL A 65 16.88 -7.32 -25.53
C VAL A 65 16.85 -6.23 -24.47
N LYS A 66 15.82 -5.40 -24.52
CA LYS A 66 15.70 -4.19 -23.70
C LYS A 66 14.87 -4.42 -22.45
N THR A 67 14.98 -3.47 -21.52
CA THR A 67 14.11 -3.41 -20.35
C THR A 67 12.65 -3.31 -20.79
N GLY A 68 11.78 -4.12 -20.20
CA GLY A 68 10.35 -4.19 -20.53
C GLY A 68 9.96 -5.32 -21.47
N ALA A 69 10.91 -5.88 -22.23
CA ALA A 69 10.63 -7.02 -23.11
C ALA A 69 10.18 -8.25 -22.30
N ALA A 70 9.27 -9.02 -22.90
CA ALA A 70 8.78 -10.29 -22.36
C ALA A 70 9.59 -11.45 -22.94
N ILE A 71 10.12 -12.32 -22.10
CA ILE A 71 10.91 -13.48 -22.53
C ILE A 71 10.48 -14.77 -21.83
N LYS A 72 10.67 -15.87 -22.54
CA LYS A 72 10.61 -17.23 -21.98
C LYS A 72 11.99 -17.83 -21.96
N VAL A 73 12.40 -18.31 -20.79
CA VAL A 73 13.72 -18.90 -20.54
C VAL A 73 13.55 -20.36 -20.18
N LEU A 74 14.24 -21.25 -20.89
CA LEU A 74 14.50 -22.60 -20.46
C LEU A 74 15.98 -22.68 -20.03
N GLY A 75 16.24 -23.16 -18.83
CA GLY A 75 17.59 -23.21 -18.30
C GLY A 75 17.77 -24.19 -17.15
N LYS A 76 19.01 -24.42 -16.80
CA LYS A 76 19.40 -25.25 -15.67
C LYS A 76 19.44 -24.40 -14.41
N PHE A 77 18.70 -24.81 -13.38
CA PHE A 77 18.74 -24.18 -12.06
C PHE A 77 20.08 -24.53 -11.36
N LYS A 78 20.69 -23.53 -10.74
CA LYS A 78 22.00 -23.67 -10.09
C LYS A 78 21.98 -22.90 -8.76
N LEU A 79 22.30 -23.63 -7.70
CA LEU A 79 22.53 -23.00 -6.39
C LEU A 79 23.82 -22.18 -6.42
N THR A 80 23.76 -21.00 -5.81
CA THR A 80 24.89 -20.04 -5.72
C THR A 80 25.02 -19.49 -4.28
N PRO A 81 25.34 -20.37 -3.29
CA PRO A 81 25.34 -19.98 -1.88
C PRO A 81 26.33 -18.88 -1.54
N GLU A 82 27.44 -18.78 -2.31
CA GLU A 82 28.48 -17.76 -2.13
C GLU A 82 28.14 -16.44 -2.86
N ALA A 83 27.07 -16.40 -3.66
CA ALA A 83 26.69 -15.22 -4.39
C ALA A 83 25.65 -14.37 -3.61
N LYS A 84 25.42 -13.14 -4.08
CA LYS A 84 24.44 -12.23 -3.49
C LYS A 84 23.00 -12.77 -3.52
N GLN A 85 22.69 -13.62 -4.51
CA GLN A 85 21.41 -14.33 -4.62
C GLN A 85 21.65 -15.84 -4.41
N PRO A 86 20.68 -16.58 -3.82
CA PRO A 86 20.88 -18.00 -3.47
C PRO A 86 20.92 -18.92 -4.68
N PHE A 87 20.46 -18.49 -5.84
CA PHE A 87 20.44 -19.27 -7.07
C PHE A 87 20.47 -18.39 -8.32
N GLU A 88 20.80 -19.01 -9.44
CA GLU A 88 20.68 -18.44 -10.79
C GLU A 88 20.17 -19.52 -11.77
N ILE A 89 19.73 -19.09 -12.94
CA ILE A 89 19.28 -19.98 -14.01
C ILE A 89 20.21 -19.80 -15.18
N GLU A 90 20.99 -20.86 -15.48
CA GLU A 90 21.87 -20.93 -16.66
C GLU A 90 21.03 -21.28 -17.88
N ALA A 91 20.76 -20.28 -18.73
CA ALA A 91 19.87 -20.42 -19.86
C ALA A 91 20.45 -21.31 -20.96
N THR A 92 19.67 -22.27 -21.39
CA THR A 92 19.91 -23.09 -22.58
C THR A 92 19.12 -22.62 -23.79
N GLN A 93 18.00 -21.98 -23.57
CA GLN A 93 17.14 -21.35 -24.60
C GLN A 93 16.48 -20.11 -24.02
N ILE A 94 16.45 -19.04 -24.81
CA ILE A 94 15.67 -17.83 -24.53
C ILE A 94 14.87 -17.49 -25.80
N VAL A 95 13.57 -17.29 -25.62
CA VAL A 95 12.65 -16.86 -26.66
C VAL A 95 12.11 -15.50 -26.28
N ILE A 96 12.14 -14.54 -27.20
CA ILE A 96 11.50 -13.24 -27.06
C ILE A 96 10.01 -13.45 -27.39
N GLU A 97 9.12 -13.27 -26.43
CA GLU A 97 7.68 -13.38 -26.60
C GLU A 97 7.02 -12.03 -26.92
N GLY A 98 7.68 -10.94 -26.50
CA GLY A 98 7.30 -9.57 -26.84
C GLY A 98 8.51 -8.65 -26.69
N ASP A 99 8.80 -7.91 -27.73
CA ASP A 99 9.90 -6.94 -27.74
C ASP A 99 9.45 -5.62 -27.06
N CYS A 100 10.40 -4.74 -26.83
CA CYS A 100 10.17 -3.43 -26.21
C CYS A 100 10.94 -2.36 -26.99
N ASP A 101 10.24 -1.26 -27.30
CA ASP A 101 10.78 -0.16 -28.08
C ASP A 101 11.89 0.61 -27.34
N GLU A 102 12.69 1.38 -28.11
CA GLU A 102 13.81 2.16 -27.55
C GLU A 102 13.36 3.31 -26.67
N ASP A 103 12.18 3.84 -26.93
CA ASP A 103 11.57 4.96 -26.23
C ASP A 103 10.75 4.53 -24.99
N TYR A 104 10.81 3.24 -24.61
CA TYR A 104 10.14 2.78 -23.40
C TYR A 104 10.48 3.68 -22.18
N PRO A 105 9.47 4.31 -21.53
CA PRO A 105 9.73 5.40 -20.59
C PRO A 105 10.49 4.98 -19.32
N LEU A 106 10.28 3.72 -18.86
CA LEU A 106 10.90 3.22 -17.64
C LEU A 106 12.30 2.66 -17.88
N GLN A 107 13.22 3.53 -18.29
CA GLN A 107 14.62 3.19 -18.44
C GLN A 107 15.32 2.99 -17.07
N LYS A 108 16.52 2.40 -17.08
CA LYS A 108 17.34 2.14 -15.87
C LYS A 108 17.86 3.45 -15.27
N LYS A 109 16.97 4.24 -14.69
CA LYS A 109 17.28 5.48 -13.94
C LYS A 109 16.25 5.67 -12.83
N ARG A 110 16.56 6.52 -11.87
CA ARG A 110 15.57 6.93 -10.86
C ARG A 110 14.53 7.84 -11.53
N HIS A 111 13.26 7.53 -11.29
CA HIS A 111 12.12 8.34 -11.72
C HIS A 111 11.52 9.06 -10.52
N THR A 112 11.15 10.34 -10.68
CA THR A 112 10.45 11.09 -9.64
C THR A 112 8.99 10.64 -9.54
N LEU A 113 8.37 10.88 -8.39
CA LEU A 113 6.95 10.55 -8.21
C LEU A 113 6.05 11.41 -9.12
N GLU A 114 6.44 12.65 -9.39
CA GLU A 114 5.75 13.56 -10.32
C GLU A 114 5.72 12.95 -11.72
N TYR A 115 6.87 12.58 -12.25
CA TYR A 115 6.95 11.92 -13.57
C TYR A 115 6.14 10.64 -13.64
N LEU A 116 6.16 9.82 -12.58
CA LEU A 116 5.38 8.58 -12.54
C LEU A 116 3.86 8.81 -12.47
N ARG A 117 3.40 10.00 -12.08
CA ARG A 117 1.98 10.39 -12.21
C ARG A 117 1.58 10.73 -13.64
N GLU A 118 2.50 11.19 -14.48
CA GLU A 118 2.26 11.45 -15.90
C GLU A 118 2.11 10.14 -16.70
N ILE A 119 2.69 9.04 -16.23
CA ILE A 119 2.61 7.71 -16.85
C ILE A 119 1.97 6.67 -15.89
N PRO A 120 0.73 6.91 -15.40
CA PRO A 120 0.12 6.10 -14.35
C PRO A 120 -0.05 4.62 -14.73
N HIS A 121 -0.24 4.31 -16.01
CA HIS A 121 -0.35 2.94 -16.53
C HIS A 121 0.98 2.15 -16.49
N LEU A 122 2.13 2.83 -16.43
CA LEU A 122 3.45 2.18 -16.35
C LEU A 122 4.01 2.17 -14.91
N ARG A 123 3.62 3.10 -14.05
CA ARG A 123 4.19 3.25 -12.70
C ARG A 123 4.17 1.97 -11.85
N PRO A 124 3.18 1.04 -11.95
CA PRO A 124 3.20 -0.22 -11.21
C PRO A 124 4.39 -1.12 -11.55
N ARG A 125 5.05 -0.89 -12.70
CA ARG A 125 6.23 -1.63 -13.10
C ARG A 125 7.53 -1.14 -12.43
N THR A 126 7.49 -0.02 -11.69
CA THR A 126 8.63 0.47 -10.90
C THR A 126 8.70 -0.25 -9.56
N ASN A 127 9.92 -0.38 -9.00
CA ASN A 127 10.08 -1.05 -7.71
C ASN A 127 9.30 -0.35 -6.59
N THR A 128 9.29 0.99 -6.57
CA THR A 128 8.56 1.76 -5.55
C THR A 128 7.06 1.45 -5.57
N PHE A 129 6.42 1.56 -6.75
CA PHE A 129 4.98 1.29 -6.83
C PHE A 129 4.66 -0.21 -6.75
N MET A 130 5.55 -1.08 -7.22
CA MET A 130 5.40 -2.52 -7.01
C MET A 130 5.36 -2.83 -5.52
N ALA A 131 6.30 -2.31 -4.73
CA ALA A 131 6.31 -2.48 -3.28
C ALA A 131 5.03 -1.91 -2.65
N VAL A 132 4.67 -0.66 -2.94
CA VAL A 132 3.49 0.00 -2.38
C VAL A 132 2.20 -0.78 -2.67
N PHE A 133 1.97 -1.20 -3.94
CA PHE A 133 0.74 -1.92 -4.27
C PHE A 133 0.68 -3.34 -3.70
N ARG A 134 1.83 -4.01 -3.53
CA ARG A 134 1.87 -5.31 -2.85
C ARG A 134 1.59 -5.16 -1.37
N ILE A 135 2.18 -4.18 -0.69
CA ILE A 135 1.87 -3.88 0.72
C ILE A 135 0.40 -3.47 0.88
N ARG A 136 -0.13 -2.64 -0.01
CA ARG A 136 -1.55 -2.28 0.01
C ARG A 136 -2.46 -3.51 -0.11
N SER A 137 -2.10 -4.46 -0.98
CA SER A 137 -2.84 -5.73 -1.12
C SER A 137 -2.78 -6.57 0.16
N LEU A 138 -1.60 -6.67 0.80
CA LEU A 138 -1.45 -7.37 2.07
C LEU A 138 -2.28 -6.72 3.17
N LEU A 139 -2.23 -5.39 3.30
CA LEU A 139 -3.02 -4.64 4.28
C LEU A 139 -4.53 -4.82 4.10
N ALA A 140 -5.02 -4.84 2.86
CA ALA A 140 -6.44 -5.07 2.61
C ALA A 140 -6.89 -6.45 3.11
N MET A 141 -6.06 -7.48 2.91
CA MET A 141 -6.33 -8.82 3.42
C MET A 141 -6.20 -8.88 4.94
N ALA A 142 -5.19 -8.25 5.52
CA ALA A 142 -4.99 -8.18 6.97
C ALA A 142 -6.21 -7.57 7.68
N ILE A 143 -6.76 -6.48 7.16
CA ILE A 143 -7.96 -5.83 7.70
C ILE A 143 -9.14 -6.80 7.68
N HIS A 144 -9.38 -7.49 6.56
CA HIS A 144 -10.46 -8.47 6.48
C HIS A 144 -10.24 -9.65 7.43
N GLU A 145 -9.04 -10.20 7.49
CA GLU A 145 -8.68 -11.32 8.36
C GLU A 145 -8.87 -10.95 9.84
N PHE A 146 -8.36 -9.79 10.26
CA PHE A 146 -8.51 -9.29 11.62
C PHE A 146 -9.97 -9.23 12.08
N PHE A 147 -10.85 -8.63 11.28
CA PHE A 147 -12.26 -8.51 11.66
C PHE A 147 -13.02 -9.83 11.57
N GLN A 148 -12.75 -10.63 10.53
CA GLN A 148 -13.42 -11.93 10.36
C GLN A 148 -13.05 -12.91 11.48
N ASP A 149 -11.80 -12.94 11.92
CA ASP A 149 -11.33 -13.81 13.02
C ASP A 149 -11.96 -13.44 14.37
N GLN A 150 -12.37 -12.18 14.53
CA GLN A 150 -13.11 -11.71 15.71
C GLN A 150 -14.64 -11.85 15.54
N GLY A 151 -15.13 -12.39 14.42
CA GLY A 151 -16.55 -12.64 14.19
C GLY A 151 -17.36 -11.45 13.65
N PHE A 152 -16.69 -10.37 13.25
CA PHE A 152 -17.37 -9.24 12.61
C PHE A 152 -17.95 -9.62 11.25
N VAL A 153 -19.09 -9.06 10.91
CA VAL A 153 -19.71 -9.22 9.59
C VAL A 153 -19.28 -8.08 8.67
N TYR A 154 -18.65 -8.40 7.54
CA TYR A 154 -18.33 -7.43 6.49
C TYR A 154 -19.59 -7.00 5.75
N VAL A 155 -19.86 -5.69 5.70
CA VAL A 155 -21.00 -5.09 5.01
C VAL A 155 -20.52 -4.24 3.84
N THR A 156 -21.02 -4.53 2.65
CA THR A 156 -20.79 -3.69 1.46
C THR A 156 -21.85 -2.59 1.43
N THR A 157 -21.45 -1.36 1.78
CA THR A 157 -22.34 -0.20 1.82
C THR A 157 -22.49 0.45 0.44
N PRO A 158 -23.64 1.10 0.13
CA PRO A 158 -23.83 1.82 -1.12
C PRO A 158 -22.88 3.01 -1.28
N LEU A 159 -22.32 3.15 -2.48
CA LEU A 159 -21.46 4.31 -2.82
C LEU A 159 -22.25 5.51 -3.33
N ILE A 160 -23.45 5.29 -3.86
CA ILE A 160 -24.36 6.34 -4.32
C ILE A 160 -25.44 6.50 -3.26
N THR A 161 -25.56 7.70 -2.71
CA THR A 161 -26.46 7.98 -1.59
C THR A 161 -27.17 9.31 -1.77
N GLY A 162 -28.32 9.46 -1.13
CA GLY A 162 -29.02 10.76 -0.98
C GLY A 162 -28.68 11.48 0.32
N ASN A 163 -27.81 10.90 1.16
CA ASN A 163 -27.47 11.43 2.48
C ASN A 163 -26.01 11.90 2.51
N ASP A 164 -25.76 12.95 3.28
CA ASP A 164 -24.44 13.39 3.67
C ASP A 164 -24.19 12.88 5.10
N ALA A 165 -23.39 11.82 5.22
CA ALA A 165 -23.20 11.12 6.49
C ALA A 165 -22.52 11.96 7.58
N GLU A 166 -21.63 12.86 7.18
CA GLU A 166 -20.84 13.67 8.13
C GLU A 166 -21.29 15.15 8.20
N GLY A 167 -22.29 15.54 7.41
CA GLY A 167 -22.70 16.94 7.32
C GLY A 167 -21.64 17.87 6.71
N ALA A 168 -20.64 17.29 6.06
CA ALA A 168 -19.48 18.00 5.54
C ALA A 168 -19.77 18.88 4.31
N GLY A 169 -20.95 18.76 3.72
CA GLY A 169 -21.49 19.67 2.70
C GLY A 169 -20.83 19.61 1.33
N GLU A 170 -19.64 19.05 1.17
CA GLU A 170 -18.91 19.01 -0.10
C GLU A 170 -18.87 17.60 -0.69
N THR A 171 -19.96 17.25 -1.38
CA THR A 171 -20.12 15.94 -2.03
C THR A 171 -20.00 16.02 -3.54
N PHE A 172 -19.46 14.99 -4.17
CA PHE A 172 -19.54 14.82 -5.62
C PHE A 172 -20.95 14.42 -6.03
N THR A 173 -21.60 15.22 -6.85
CA THR A 173 -22.95 14.93 -7.35
C THR A 173 -22.91 13.85 -8.43
N VAL A 174 -23.77 12.83 -8.27
CA VAL A 174 -24.02 11.80 -9.28
C VAL A 174 -25.25 12.15 -10.09
N THR A 175 -25.09 12.42 -11.39
CA THR A 175 -26.17 12.84 -12.27
C THR A 175 -25.97 12.31 -13.69
N THR A 176 -27.06 12.03 -14.39
CA THR A 176 -27.06 11.72 -15.82
C THR A 176 -27.47 12.94 -16.65
N ARG A 177 -27.73 14.10 -15.99
CA ARG A 177 -28.25 15.33 -16.61
C ARG A 177 -27.29 16.48 -16.41
N THR A 178 -27.30 17.40 -17.35
CA THR A 178 -26.45 18.63 -17.31
C THR A 178 -27.26 19.90 -17.00
N ASP A 179 -28.59 19.80 -16.90
CA ASP A 179 -29.50 20.92 -16.67
C ASP A 179 -29.83 21.18 -15.17
N GLY A 180 -29.36 20.28 -14.27
CA GLY A 180 -29.58 20.40 -12.82
C GLY A 180 -30.99 20.04 -12.34
N ASP A 181 -31.86 19.52 -13.22
CA ASP A 181 -33.19 19.05 -12.85
C ASP A 181 -33.13 17.63 -12.27
N TYR A 182 -32.85 17.52 -10.98
CA TYR A 182 -32.71 16.24 -10.29
C TYR A 182 -34.03 15.47 -10.14
N GLU A 183 -35.19 16.11 -10.22
CA GLU A 183 -36.48 15.43 -10.16
C GLU A 183 -36.73 14.56 -11.41
N LYS A 184 -36.12 14.96 -12.54
CA LYS A 184 -36.15 14.19 -13.80
C LYS A 184 -34.90 13.34 -14.03
N ASP A 185 -33.97 13.32 -13.09
CA ASP A 185 -32.76 12.52 -13.17
C ASP A 185 -33.03 11.04 -12.81
N PHE A 186 -32.00 10.20 -12.97
CA PHE A 186 -32.07 8.74 -12.80
C PHE A 186 -32.70 8.30 -11.46
N PHE A 187 -32.35 8.98 -10.38
CA PHE A 187 -32.88 8.67 -9.04
C PHE A 187 -34.12 9.49 -8.63
N GLY A 188 -34.60 10.40 -9.48
CA GLY A 188 -35.70 11.30 -9.18
C GLY A 188 -35.42 12.30 -8.03
N LYS A 189 -34.19 12.42 -7.60
CA LYS A 189 -33.68 13.31 -6.55
C LYS A 189 -32.17 13.50 -6.67
N LYS A 190 -31.62 14.50 -5.99
CA LYS A 190 -30.17 14.68 -5.91
C LYS A 190 -29.53 13.45 -5.27
N ALA A 191 -28.53 12.90 -5.92
CA ALA A 191 -27.70 11.82 -5.42
C ALA A 191 -26.22 12.22 -5.45
N SER A 192 -25.43 11.68 -4.54
CA SER A 192 -24.02 12.01 -4.39
C SER A 192 -23.19 10.72 -4.19
N LEU A 193 -21.88 10.83 -4.41
CA LEU A 193 -20.96 9.81 -3.90
C LEU A 193 -20.86 9.93 -2.38
N THR A 194 -20.79 8.80 -1.71
CA THR A 194 -20.72 8.74 -0.24
C THR A 194 -19.42 9.31 0.30
N VAL A 195 -19.48 10.02 1.41
CA VAL A 195 -18.32 10.49 2.18
C VAL A 195 -17.89 9.49 3.25
N SER A 196 -18.78 8.51 3.59
CA SER A 196 -18.58 7.47 4.60
C SER A 196 -19.65 6.39 4.43
N GLY A 197 -19.29 5.15 4.78
CA GLY A 197 -20.24 4.04 4.86
C GLY A 197 -21.00 3.95 6.18
N GLN A 198 -20.66 4.78 7.18
CA GLN A 198 -21.10 4.70 8.57
C GLN A 198 -22.63 4.60 8.72
N LEU A 199 -23.40 5.55 8.18
CA LEU A 199 -24.87 5.55 8.35
C LEU A 199 -25.56 4.28 7.84
N HIS A 200 -24.97 3.64 6.82
CA HIS A 200 -25.50 2.39 6.31
C HIS A 200 -25.09 1.22 7.19
N VAL A 201 -23.82 1.14 7.60
CA VAL A 201 -23.33 0.00 8.37
C VAL A 201 -23.89 -0.03 9.80
N GLU A 202 -24.15 1.11 10.43
CA GLU A 202 -24.82 1.20 11.73
C GLU A 202 -26.17 0.45 11.75
N SER A 203 -26.94 0.52 10.67
CA SER A 203 -28.20 -0.20 10.61
C SER A 203 -28.04 -1.72 10.64
N PHE A 204 -26.88 -2.23 10.19
CA PHE A 204 -26.53 -3.65 10.24
C PHE A 204 -26.02 -4.06 11.63
N ALA A 205 -25.40 -3.14 12.37
CA ALA A 205 -24.99 -3.40 13.75
C ALA A 205 -26.17 -3.75 14.65
N LEU A 206 -27.35 -3.18 14.39
CA LEU A 206 -28.59 -3.52 15.09
C LEU A 206 -29.09 -4.94 14.81
N ALA A 207 -28.57 -5.60 13.78
CA ALA A 207 -28.95 -6.98 13.43
C ALA A 207 -27.82 -7.98 13.68
N PHE A 208 -26.56 -7.60 13.47
CA PHE A 208 -25.41 -8.49 13.52
C PHE A 208 -24.45 -8.20 14.68
N ARG A 209 -24.67 -7.15 15.46
CA ARG A 209 -23.90 -6.70 16.60
C ARG A 209 -22.57 -6.05 16.20
N ASP A 210 -21.63 -6.81 15.67
CA ASP A 210 -20.27 -6.37 15.33
C ASP A 210 -20.12 -6.46 13.81
N VAL A 211 -19.99 -5.30 13.16
CA VAL A 211 -19.94 -5.17 11.72
C VAL A 211 -18.83 -4.24 11.30
N TYR A 212 -18.40 -4.32 10.06
CA TYR A 212 -17.50 -3.33 9.48
C TYR A 212 -17.75 -3.14 8.00
N THR A 213 -17.49 -1.96 7.51
CA THR A 213 -17.31 -1.70 6.08
C THR A 213 -15.85 -1.35 5.78
N PHE A 214 -15.38 -1.74 4.62
CA PHE A 214 -14.07 -1.39 4.12
C PHE A 214 -14.23 -1.08 2.63
N GLY A 215 -14.24 0.19 2.28
CA GLY A 215 -14.58 0.62 0.94
C GLY A 215 -14.22 2.05 0.62
N PRO A 216 -14.42 2.46 -0.65
CA PRO A 216 -14.13 3.82 -1.07
C PRO A 216 -15.11 4.84 -0.50
N ALA A 217 -14.59 6.00 -0.13
CA ALA A 217 -15.32 7.20 0.22
C ALA A 217 -14.80 8.38 -0.61
N PHE A 218 -15.62 9.40 -0.81
CA PHE A 218 -15.35 10.50 -1.72
C PHE A 218 -15.64 11.83 -1.05
N ARG A 219 -14.66 12.74 -1.02
CA ARG A 219 -14.78 14.07 -0.43
C ARG A 219 -14.37 15.13 -1.43
N ALA A 220 -15.26 16.09 -1.70
CA ALA A 220 -15.07 17.14 -2.71
C ALA A 220 -14.42 18.41 -2.15
N GLU A 221 -14.00 18.39 -0.89
CA GLU A 221 -13.39 19.52 -0.21
C GLU A 221 -12.18 20.07 -0.98
N ASN A 222 -12.17 21.38 -1.18
CA ASN A 222 -11.07 22.07 -1.82
C ASN A 222 -9.92 22.28 -0.82
N SER A 223 -9.30 21.19 -0.41
CA SER A 223 -8.16 21.20 0.50
C SER A 223 -6.89 20.71 -0.19
N ASN A 224 -5.83 21.50 -0.08
CA ASN A 224 -4.55 21.23 -0.77
C ASN A 224 -3.46 20.84 0.23
N THR A 225 -3.72 19.86 1.07
CA THR A 225 -2.76 19.33 2.04
C THR A 225 -2.29 17.93 1.66
N SER A 226 -1.22 17.46 2.28
CA SER A 226 -0.69 16.11 2.07
C SER A 226 -1.59 14.99 2.63
N ARG A 227 -2.60 15.34 3.45
CA ARG A 227 -3.50 14.40 4.12
C ARG A 227 -4.89 14.33 3.46
N HIS A 228 -5.25 15.25 2.57
CA HIS A 228 -6.55 15.29 1.91
C HIS A 228 -6.48 14.68 0.52
N VAL A 229 -7.33 13.72 0.27
CA VAL A 229 -7.52 13.07 -1.04
C VAL A 229 -9.00 13.00 -1.34
N SER A 230 -9.37 13.20 -2.62
CA SER A 230 -10.77 13.20 -3.05
C SER A 230 -11.39 11.80 -3.09
N GLU A 231 -10.60 10.76 -3.17
CA GLU A 231 -10.99 9.34 -3.09
C GLU A 231 -10.06 8.63 -2.11
N LEU A 232 -10.63 8.01 -1.10
CA LEU A 232 -9.92 7.26 -0.07
C LEU A 232 -10.65 5.95 0.25
N TRP A 233 -9.98 5.02 0.89
CA TRP A 233 -10.60 3.82 1.44
C TRP A 233 -10.67 3.95 2.94
N MET A 234 -11.87 3.77 3.49
CA MET A 234 -12.13 3.83 4.93
C MET A 234 -12.36 2.45 5.51
N VAL A 235 -11.89 2.24 6.71
CA VAL A 235 -12.18 1.07 7.56
C VAL A 235 -13.09 1.58 8.68
N GLU A 236 -14.31 1.12 8.72
CA GLU A 236 -15.35 1.68 9.59
C GLU A 236 -16.05 0.53 10.33
N PRO A 237 -15.52 0.07 11.49
CA PRO A 237 -16.20 -0.88 12.36
C PRO A 237 -17.32 -0.19 13.15
N GLU A 238 -18.40 -0.93 13.41
CA GLU A 238 -19.49 -0.53 14.28
C GLU A 238 -19.78 -1.68 15.25
N ILE A 239 -19.75 -1.39 16.54
CA ILE A 239 -19.81 -2.38 17.61
C ILE A 239 -20.98 -2.06 18.54
N ALA A 240 -22.00 -2.88 18.56
CA ALA A 240 -23.13 -2.68 19.47
C ALA A 240 -22.67 -2.94 20.93
N PHE A 241 -23.14 -2.10 21.85
CA PHE A 241 -22.88 -2.16 23.30
C PHE A 241 -21.43 -1.85 23.71
N ALA A 242 -20.60 -1.37 22.81
CA ALA A 242 -19.25 -0.92 23.09
C ALA A 242 -19.24 0.54 23.58
N ASP A 243 -18.26 0.88 24.37
CA ASP A 243 -17.97 2.26 24.75
C ASP A 243 -16.66 2.76 24.09
N LEU A 244 -16.24 3.97 24.42
CA LEU A 244 -15.02 4.58 23.86
C LEU A 244 -13.75 3.78 24.18
N GLU A 245 -13.69 3.16 25.37
CA GLU A 245 -12.53 2.35 25.76
C GLU A 245 -12.43 1.08 24.91
N ASP A 246 -13.57 0.40 24.66
CA ASP A 246 -13.66 -0.78 23.80
C ASP A 246 -13.23 -0.45 22.35
N ASP A 247 -13.62 0.72 21.84
CA ASP A 247 -13.27 1.17 20.49
C ASP A 247 -11.76 1.48 20.37
N MET A 248 -11.19 2.15 21.37
CA MET A 248 -9.74 2.40 21.41
C MET A 248 -8.94 1.11 21.48
N ASP A 249 -9.37 0.12 22.26
CA ASP A 249 -8.73 -1.19 22.32
C ASP A 249 -8.76 -1.90 20.96
N LEU A 250 -9.91 -1.93 20.30
CA LEU A 250 -10.05 -2.50 18.97
C LEU A 250 -9.15 -1.81 17.93
N MET A 251 -9.07 -0.49 17.96
CA MET A 251 -8.22 0.28 17.04
C MET A 251 -6.74 0.03 17.28
N GLU A 252 -6.29 -0.07 18.55
CA GLU A 252 -4.91 -0.42 18.89
C GLU A 252 -4.56 -1.80 18.35
N ASP A 253 -5.43 -2.79 18.58
CA ASP A 253 -5.23 -4.16 18.15
C ASP A 253 -5.21 -4.26 16.61
N LEU A 254 -6.11 -3.57 15.90
CA LEU A 254 -6.13 -3.51 14.44
C LEU A 254 -4.82 -2.95 13.86
N VAL A 255 -4.34 -1.83 14.40
CA VAL A 255 -3.12 -1.19 13.92
C VAL A 255 -1.91 -2.11 14.14
N LYS A 256 -1.79 -2.71 15.33
CA LYS A 256 -0.71 -3.65 15.65
C LYS A 256 -0.78 -4.90 14.78
N TYR A 257 -1.96 -5.47 14.58
CA TYR A 257 -2.16 -6.63 13.71
C TYR A 257 -1.74 -6.32 12.26
N CYS A 258 -2.18 -5.21 11.71
CA CYS A 258 -1.82 -4.80 10.35
C CYS A 258 -0.31 -4.59 10.18
N ILE A 259 0.37 -3.97 11.15
CA ILE A 259 1.82 -3.78 11.12
C ILE A 259 2.52 -5.15 11.16
N GLN A 260 2.17 -6.02 12.10
CA GLN A 260 2.76 -7.35 12.21
C GLN A 260 2.54 -8.16 10.93
N TYR A 261 1.32 -8.18 10.41
CA TYR A 261 0.98 -8.90 9.18
C TYR A 261 1.85 -8.49 7.99
N VAL A 262 2.09 -7.19 7.82
CA VAL A 262 2.94 -6.69 6.73
C VAL A 262 4.40 -7.02 6.96
N LEU A 263 4.90 -6.96 8.19
CA LEU A 263 6.28 -7.34 8.51
C LEU A 263 6.52 -8.83 8.23
N ASP A 264 5.55 -9.69 8.53
CA ASP A 264 5.65 -11.14 8.34
C ASP A 264 5.49 -11.57 6.86
N ASN A 265 4.65 -10.87 6.09
CA ASN A 265 4.27 -11.30 4.74
C ASN A 265 4.86 -10.44 3.61
N GLY A 266 5.43 -9.27 3.92
CA GLY A 266 5.96 -8.30 2.98
C GLY A 266 7.43 -7.93 3.20
N GLU A 267 8.26 -8.84 3.75
CA GLU A 267 9.64 -8.56 4.14
C GLU A 267 10.47 -7.90 3.01
N ALA A 268 10.42 -8.46 1.80
CA ALA A 268 11.22 -7.96 0.68
C ALA A 268 10.81 -6.55 0.23
N GLU A 269 9.52 -6.25 0.26
CA GLU A 269 8.94 -4.96 -0.04
C GLU A 269 9.28 -3.93 1.06
N MET A 270 9.16 -4.35 2.32
CA MET A 270 9.46 -3.51 3.48
C MET A 270 10.95 -3.18 3.58
N GLU A 271 11.84 -4.14 3.35
CA GLU A 271 13.28 -3.88 3.24
C GLU A 271 13.59 -2.85 2.15
N PHE A 272 12.95 -2.97 0.98
CA PHE A 272 13.14 -2.01 -0.11
C PHE A 272 12.66 -0.62 0.27
N LEU A 273 11.47 -0.50 0.84
CA LEU A 273 10.91 0.79 1.27
C LEU A 273 11.77 1.43 2.36
N ASN A 274 12.24 0.64 3.33
CA ASN A 274 13.14 1.13 4.38
C ASN A 274 14.48 1.61 3.81
N GLN A 275 15.05 0.92 2.84
CA GLN A 275 16.34 1.28 2.26
C GLN A 275 16.27 2.50 1.35
N PHE A 276 15.21 2.65 0.53
CA PHE A 276 15.18 3.58 -0.59
C PHE A 276 14.17 4.72 -0.46
N VAL A 277 13.18 4.59 0.44
CA VAL A 277 12.12 5.59 0.64
C VAL A 277 12.25 6.27 2.00
N ASP A 278 12.24 5.50 3.09
CA ASP A 278 12.35 6.02 4.45
C ASP A 278 13.18 5.07 5.32
N LYS A 279 14.39 5.48 5.64
CA LYS A 279 15.36 4.66 6.39
C LYS A 279 14.96 4.38 7.85
N THR A 280 13.95 5.06 8.36
CA THR A 280 13.42 4.89 9.71
C THR A 280 12.15 4.05 9.75
N LEU A 281 11.66 3.59 8.61
CA LEU A 281 10.36 2.94 8.48
C LEU A 281 10.21 1.71 9.40
N LEU A 282 11.16 0.78 9.33
CA LEU A 282 11.09 -0.46 10.13
C LEU A 282 11.21 -0.18 11.62
N ASP A 283 12.10 0.74 12.01
CA ASP A 283 12.28 1.12 13.42
C ASP A 283 11.00 1.76 13.98
N ARG A 284 10.35 2.65 13.22
CA ARG A 284 9.09 3.28 13.62
C ARG A 284 7.95 2.27 13.74
N LEU A 285 7.79 1.38 12.76
CA LEU A 285 6.73 0.36 12.81
C LEU A 285 6.94 -0.61 13.98
N THR A 286 8.18 -1.05 14.19
CA THR A 286 8.54 -1.91 15.33
C THR A 286 8.30 -1.19 16.67
N HIS A 287 8.59 0.11 16.72
CA HIS A 287 8.32 0.91 17.91
C HIS A 287 6.81 0.98 18.21
N VAL A 288 5.98 1.30 17.20
CA VAL A 288 4.51 1.32 17.36
C VAL A 288 3.97 -0.03 17.80
N LEU A 289 4.44 -1.12 17.18
CA LEU A 289 4.04 -2.49 17.51
C LEU A 289 4.29 -2.87 18.98
N ASN A 290 5.43 -2.40 19.52
CA ASN A 290 5.84 -2.71 20.90
C ASN A 290 5.41 -1.65 21.93
N SER A 291 4.72 -0.60 21.52
CA SER A 291 4.25 0.46 22.39
C SER A 291 2.82 0.18 22.84
N GLU A 292 2.50 0.60 24.06
CA GLU A 292 1.11 0.79 24.52
C GLU A 292 0.61 2.14 23.99
N PHE A 293 -0.60 2.21 23.47
CA PHE A 293 -1.18 3.45 22.99
C PHE A 293 -1.68 4.27 24.17
N LYS A 294 -1.06 5.43 24.37
CA LYS A 294 -1.42 6.33 25.48
C LYS A 294 -2.80 6.95 25.23
N ARG A 295 -3.66 6.92 26.25
CA ARG A 295 -4.93 7.65 26.26
C ARG A 295 -4.72 8.97 26.95
N LEU A 296 -5.00 10.08 26.28
CA LEU A 296 -4.74 11.44 26.76
C LEU A 296 -5.98 12.31 26.54
N ASP A 297 -6.43 12.95 27.61
CA ASP A 297 -7.52 13.91 27.54
C ASP A 297 -7.09 15.18 26.80
N TYR A 298 -7.98 15.75 25.97
CA TYR A 298 -7.71 16.95 25.21
C TYR A 298 -7.27 18.12 26.10
N THR A 299 -7.94 18.32 27.25
CA THR A 299 -7.58 19.40 28.19
C THR A 299 -6.17 19.20 28.75
N GLU A 300 -5.80 17.96 29.10
CA GLU A 300 -4.44 17.63 29.54
C GLU A 300 -3.43 17.87 28.41
N ALA A 301 -3.74 17.52 27.19
CA ALA A 301 -2.89 17.76 26.03
C ALA A 301 -2.62 19.28 25.83
N ILE A 302 -3.65 20.11 25.90
CA ILE A 302 -3.51 21.57 25.84
C ILE A 302 -2.62 22.12 26.96
N GLU A 303 -2.78 21.62 28.19
CA GLU A 303 -1.93 22.02 29.32
C GLU A 303 -0.46 21.62 29.13
N ILE A 304 -0.21 20.43 28.58
CA ILE A 304 1.14 19.97 28.22
C ILE A 304 1.76 20.91 27.19
N LEU A 305 1.02 21.21 26.12
CA LEU A 305 1.49 22.11 25.05
C LEU A 305 1.81 23.51 25.59
N LYS A 306 0.94 24.11 26.43
CA LYS A 306 1.16 25.41 27.05
C LYS A 306 2.39 25.44 27.94
N LYS A 307 2.65 24.36 28.68
CA LYS A 307 3.80 24.25 29.61
C LYS A 307 5.11 23.88 28.90
N SER A 308 5.07 23.51 27.62
CA SER A 308 6.25 23.04 26.86
C SER A 308 7.36 24.09 26.72
N GLY A 309 7.01 25.37 26.75
CA GLY A 309 7.92 26.46 26.39
C GLY A 309 8.30 26.53 24.92
N LYS A 310 7.78 25.61 24.08
CA LYS A 310 8.01 25.58 22.64
C LYS A 310 7.16 26.66 21.96
N LYS A 311 7.74 27.34 21.00
CA LYS A 311 7.00 28.27 20.15
C LYS A 311 6.42 27.52 18.97
N PHE A 312 5.10 27.40 18.93
CA PHE A 312 4.36 26.83 17.82
C PHE A 312 4.00 27.94 16.79
N GLU A 313 3.76 27.54 15.56
CA GLU A 313 3.27 28.44 14.51
C GLU A 313 1.81 28.81 14.76
N GLU A 314 0.99 27.79 15.12
CA GLU A 314 -0.40 27.99 15.52
C GLU A 314 -0.51 28.16 17.04
N PRO A 315 -1.34 29.12 17.51
CA PRO A 315 -1.48 29.40 18.95
C PRO A 315 -2.10 28.23 19.69
N VAL A 316 -1.65 27.97 20.90
CA VAL A 316 -2.18 26.92 21.77
C VAL A 316 -3.21 27.52 22.73
N GLU A 317 -4.48 27.35 22.45
CA GLU A 317 -5.59 27.77 23.29
C GLU A 317 -6.58 26.62 23.49
N TRP A 318 -7.32 26.64 24.60
CA TRP A 318 -8.35 25.62 24.80
C TRP A 318 -9.54 25.89 23.86
N GLY A 319 -10.04 24.85 23.19
CA GLY A 319 -11.14 24.94 22.23
C GLY A 319 -10.70 25.02 20.76
N ILE A 320 -9.40 24.96 20.48
CA ILE A 320 -8.89 24.91 19.10
C ILE A 320 -8.81 23.46 18.58
N ASP A 321 -8.85 23.30 17.27
CA ASP A 321 -8.38 22.07 16.65
C ASP A 321 -6.85 22.01 16.75
N LEU A 322 -6.32 20.85 17.15
CA LEU A 322 -4.87 20.67 17.24
C LEU A 322 -4.24 20.65 15.85
N ALA A 323 -3.28 21.55 15.62
CA ALA A 323 -2.48 21.52 14.41
C ALA A 323 -1.50 20.32 14.42
N SER A 324 -1.04 19.88 13.25
CA SER A 324 -0.10 18.76 13.13
C SER A 324 1.18 18.93 13.96
N GLU A 325 1.66 20.15 14.15
CA GLU A 325 2.84 20.41 14.99
C GLU A 325 2.58 20.15 16.48
N HIS A 326 1.34 20.37 16.95
CA HIS A 326 0.90 20.05 18.31
C HIS A 326 0.85 18.54 18.52
N GLU A 327 0.24 17.81 17.57
CA GLU A 327 0.16 16.35 17.60
C GLU A 327 1.55 15.71 17.58
N VAL A 328 2.43 16.15 16.67
CA VAL A 328 3.83 15.68 16.60
C VAL A 328 4.59 15.94 17.91
N TYR A 329 4.39 17.11 18.52
CA TYR A 329 5.04 17.38 19.82
C TYR A 329 4.56 16.41 20.90
N ILE A 330 3.26 16.14 20.98
CA ILE A 330 2.70 15.21 21.97
C ILE A 330 3.21 13.79 21.71
N THR A 331 3.18 13.33 20.47
CA THR A 331 3.58 11.96 20.12
C THR A 331 5.08 11.72 20.24
N ASP A 332 5.91 12.61 19.73
CA ASP A 332 7.33 12.38 19.54
C ASP A 332 8.17 12.85 20.72
N GLU A 333 7.76 13.97 21.35
CA GLU A 333 8.56 14.60 22.42
C GLU A 333 8.07 14.20 23.82
N VAL A 334 6.74 14.13 24.00
CA VAL A 334 6.12 13.91 25.31
C VAL A 334 5.91 12.43 25.58
N VAL A 335 5.05 11.79 24.78
CA VAL A 335 4.67 10.38 24.98
C VAL A 335 5.71 9.43 24.39
N LYS A 336 6.33 9.83 23.30
CA LYS A 336 7.28 9.02 22.52
C LYS A 336 6.66 7.74 21.99
N GLY A 337 5.42 7.81 21.55
CA GLY A 337 4.64 6.69 21.07
C GLY A 337 3.25 7.09 20.59
N PRO A 338 2.41 6.12 20.19
CA PRO A 338 1.04 6.37 19.74
C PRO A 338 0.16 6.94 20.86
N VAL A 339 -0.79 7.79 20.49
CA VAL A 339 -1.69 8.49 21.42
C VAL A 339 -3.11 8.51 20.86
N PHE A 340 -4.07 8.14 21.70
CA PHE A 340 -5.48 8.51 21.53
C PHE A 340 -5.73 9.82 22.27
N LEU A 341 -6.20 10.83 21.54
CA LEU A 341 -6.67 12.08 22.13
C LEU A 341 -8.20 12.03 22.24
N THR A 342 -8.70 12.19 23.44
CA THR A 342 -10.14 12.05 23.75
C THR A 342 -10.73 13.34 24.30
N ASN A 343 -12.07 13.41 24.38
CA ASN A 343 -12.79 14.50 25.02
C ASN A 343 -12.54 15.88 24.39
N TYR A 344 -12.47 15.95 23.05
CA TYR A 344 -12.44 17.24 22.36
C TYR A 344 -13.67 18.08 22.71
N PRO A 345 -13.53 19.40 22.86
CA PRO A 345 -14.67 20.28 23.09
C PRO A 345 -15.62 20.27 21.88
N LYS A 346 -16.91 20.44 22.15
CA LYS A 346 -17.96 20.57 21.13
C LYS A 346 -17.92 21.92 20.45
#